data_53bd60377fecf6fa3abba361e3aad985
#
_entry.id   53bd60377fecf6fa3abba361e3aad985
#
_cell.length_a   1.000
_cell.length_b   1.000
_cell.length_c   1.000
_cell.angle_alpha   90.00
_cell.angle_beta   90.00
_cell.angle_gamma   90.00
#
_symmetry.space_group_name_H-M   'P 1'
#
loop_
_entity.id
_entity.type
_entity.pdbx_description
1 polymer ?
#
loop_
_entity_poly.entity_id
_entity_poly.type
_entity_poly.pdbx_seq_one_letter_code
_entity_poly.pdbx_strand_id
1 'polypeptide(L)'
;MIIEEKGLVKAIKAAYRHSGYTVLNQGGEVTIYTEGWFVRCLWTKLPRKALAIIVEHMGMIPDDGEAMAIEKDDQPQAVMA
;
A
#
# COMPACT_ATOMS: atom_id res chain seq x y z
N MET A 1 -17.37 3.38 -1.78
CA MET A 1 -16.29 4.20 -2.37
C MET A 1 -15.82 3.56 -3.66
N ILE A 2 -15.73 4.34 -4.72
CA ILE A 2 -15.18 3.89 -5.99
C ILE A 2 -13.69 4.21 -6.00
N ILE A 3 -12.86 3.17 -6.17
CA ILE A 3 -11.42 3.36 -6.22
C ILE A 3 -11.01 3.49 -7.69
N GLU A 4 -10.50 4.65 -8.05
CA GLU A 4 -10.02 4.90 -9.38
C GLU A 4 -8.58 4.37 -9.50
N GLU A 5 -8.38 3.40 -10.39
CA GLU A 5 -7.08 2.75 -10.54
C GLU A 5 -5.95 3.72 -10.86
N LYS A 6 -6.16 4.59 -11.85
CA LYS A 6 -5.12 5.55 -12.25
C LYS A 6 -4.76 6.51 -11.12
N GLY A 7 -5.77 6.99 -10.40
CA GLY A 7 -5.57 7.92 -9.30
C GLY A 7 -4.83 7.26 -8.16
N LEU A 8 -5.21 6.03 -7.81
CA LEU A 8 -4.56 5.30 -6.73
C LEU A 8 -3.10 4.95 -7.09
N VAL A 9 -2.84 4.46 -8.29
CA VAL A 9 -1.48 4.14 -8.73
C VAL A 9 -0.61 5.39 -8.69
N LYS A 10 -1.12 6.52 -9.19
CA LYS A 10 -0.40 7.78 -9.16
C LYS A 10 -0.10 8.23 -7.73
N ALA A 11 -1.07 8.08 -6.83
CA ALA A 11 -0.89 8.46 -5.43
C ALA A 11 0.16 7.58 -4.74
N ILE A 12 0.16 6.28 -5.00
CA ILE A 12 1.15 5.36 -4.44
C ILE A 12 2.56 5.71 -4.95
N LYS A 13 2.69 5.96 -6.24
CA LYS A 13 3.99 6.34 -6.83
C LYS A 13 4.50 7.65 -6.25
N ALA A 14 3.61 8.62 -6.08
CA ALA A 14 3.96 9.91 -5.49
C ALA A 14 4.38 9.75 -4.04
N ALA A 15 3.66 8.94 -3.27
CA ALA A 15 4.00 8.65 -1.88
C ALA A 15 5.37 7.99 -1.77
N TYR A 16 5.67 7.03 -2.64
CA TYR A 16 6.95 6.35 -2.65
C TYR A 16 8.12 7.31 -2.87
N ARG A 17 7.93 8.30 -3.73
CA ARG A 17 8.97 9.29 -4.02
C ARG A 17 9.12 10.33 -2.92
N HIS A 18 8.05 10.57 -2.18
CA HIS A 18 8.00 11.69 -1.23
C HIS A 18 8.36 11.29 0.19
N SER A 19 7.58 10.42 0.80
CA SER A 19 7.77 10.05 2.21
C SER A 19 7.59 8.56 2.48
N GLY A 20 7.20 7.80 1.44
CA GLY A 20 6.89 6.38 1.62
C GLY A 20 5.43 6.15 1.99
N TYR A 21 5.07 4.90 2.20
CA TYR A 21 3.71 4.53 2.58
C TYR A 21 3.74 3.20 3.34
N THR A 22 2.63 2.90 3.99
CA THR A 22 2.48 1.66 4.76
C THR A 22 1.29 0.88 4.23
N VAL A 23 1.43 -0.43 4.17
CA VAL A 23 0.36 -1.35 3.78
C VAL A 23 0.06 -2.27 4.94
N LEU A 24 -1.19 -2.27 5.39
CA LEU A 24 -1.68 -3.16 6.44
C LEU A 24 -2.63 -4.17 5.82
N ASN A 25 -2.40 -5.45 6.11
CA ASN A 25 -3.28 -6.54 5.70
C ASN A 25 -3.95 -7.10 6.93
N GLN A 26 -5.26 -6.97 7.01
CA GLN A 26 -5.99 -7.45 8.18
C GLN A 26 -7.41 -7.85 7.82
N GLY A 27 -7.79 -9.09 8.14
CA GLY A 27 -9.17 -9.54 7.96
C GLY A 27 -9.68 -9.52 6.53
N GLY A 28 -8.81 -9.77 5.57
CA GLY A 28 -9.21 -9.74 4.15
C GLY A 28 -9.27 -8.34 3.57
N GLU A 29 -8.95 -7.33 4.37
CA GLU A 29 -8.90 -5.94 3.91
C GLU A 29 -7.47 -5.45 3.83
N VAL A 30 -7.24 -4.52 2.92
CA VAL A 30 -5.95 -3.83 2.80
C VAL A 30 -6.15 -2.36 3.12
N THR A 31 -5.26 -1.80 3.91
CA THR A 31 -5.20 -0.37 4.16
C THR A 31 -3.86 0.14 3.69
N ILE A 32 -3.87 1.13 2.82
CA ILE A 32 -2.66 1.79 2.36
C ILE A 32 -2.72 3.21 2.90
N TYR A 33 -1.71 3.61 3.64
CA TYR A 33 -1.76 4.95 4.24
C TYR A 33 -0.41 5.65 4.24
N THR A 34 -0.50 6.96 4.23
CA THR A 34 0.62 7.88 4.31
C THR A 34 0.26 8.96 5.33
N GLU A 35 1.12 9.95 5.48
CA GLU A 35 0.84 11.09 6.35
C GLU A 35 -0.36 11.92 5.90
N GLY A 36 -0.65 11.93 4.61
CA GLY A 36 -1.66 12.81 4.05
C GLY A 36 -2.96 12.15 3.64
N TRP A 37 -2.98 10.82 3.47
CA TRP A 37 -4.18 10.12 3.01
C TRP A 37 -4.12 8.64 3.36
N PHE A 38 -5.29 8.00 3.28
CA PHE A 38 -5.35 6.54 3.38
C PHE A 38 -6.47 6.03 2.48
N VAL A 39 -6.34 4.76 2.09
CA VAL A 39 -7.40 4.03 1.39
C VAL A 39 -7.53 2.65 2.04
N ARG A 40 -8.76 2.19 2.19
CA ARG A 40 -9.04 0.89 2.79
C ARG A 40 -10.09 0.19 1.94
N CYS A 41 -9.81 -1.04 1.58
CA CYS A 41 -10.75 -1.84 0.78
C CYS A 41 -10.46 -3.32 0.95
N LEU A 42 -11.37 -4.15 0.44
CA LEU A 42 -11.12 -5.59 0.38
C LEU A 42 -10.02 -5.85 -0.65
N TRP A 43 -9.19 -6.85 -0.40
CA TRP A 43 -8.17 -7.25 -1.37
C TRP A 43 -8.74 -7.52 -2.75
N THR A 44 -9.95 -8.11 -2.81
CA THR A 44 -10.63 -8.41 -4.07
C THR A 44 -11.05 -7.16 -4.84
N LYS A 45 -11.10 -6.01 -4.18
CA LYS A 45 -11.46 -4.74 -4.78
C LYS A 45 -10.27 -3.86 -5.12
N LEU A 46 -9.07 -4.26 -4.70
CA LEU A 46 -7.87 -3.48 -4.99
C LEU A 46 -7.53 -3.59 -6.48
N PRO A 47 -7.34 -2.47 -7.18
CA PRO A 47 -6.96 -2.51 -8.59
C PRO A 47 -5.65 -3.27 -8.80
N ARG A 48 -5.58 -4.06 -9.87
CA ARG A 48 -4.40 -4.89 -10.15
C ARG A 48 -3.12 -4.08 -10.31
N LYS A 49 -3.21 -2.93 -10.95
CA LYS A 49 -2.03 -2.08 -11.15
C LYS A 49 -1.52 -1.52 -9.82
N ALA A 50 -2.43 -1.22 -8.90
CA ALA A 50 -2.03 -0.77 -7.57
C ALA A 50 -1.32 -1.90 -6.82
N LEU A 51 -1.87 -3.10 -6.88
CA LEU A 51 -1.25 -4.27 -6.27
C LEU A 51 0.14 -4.54 -6.86
N ALA A 52 0.26 -4.46 -8.19
CA ALA A 52 1.53 -4.68 -8.87
C ALA A 52 2.59 -3.66 -8.43
N ILE A 53 2.22 -2.40 -8.27
CA ILE A 53 3.14 -1.36 -7.82
C ILE A 53 3.58 -1.61 -6.38
N ILE A 54 2.66 -2.04 -5.51
CA ILE A 54 3.00 -2.36 -4.13
C ILE A 54 4.01 -3.51 -4.09
N VAL A 55 3.77 -4.57 -4.85
CA VAL A 55 4.70 -5.71 -4.92
C VAL A 55 6.04 -5.27 -5.50
N GLU A 56 6.03 -4.42 -6.51
CA GLU A 56 7.26 -3.90 -7.09
C GLU A 56 8.09 -3.13 -6.07
N HIS A 57 7.45 -2.29 -5.25
CA HIS A 57 8.14 -1.50 -4.24
C HIS A 57 8.59 -2.34 -3.04
N MET A 58 7.73 -3.22 -2.57
CA MET A 58 7.95 -3.95 -1.32
C MET A 58 8.53 -5.36 -1.49
N GLY A 59 8.42 -5.92 -2.69
CA GLY A 59 8.88 -7.27 -2.96
C GLY A 59 7.90 -8.34 -2.54
N MET A 60 6.96 -8.03 -1.67
CA MET A 60 5.96 -8.99 -1.19
C MET A 60 4.75 -8.26 -0.61
N ILE A 61 3.71 -9.01 -0.32
CA ILE A 61 2.52 -8.52 0.37
C ILE A 61 2.60 -8.98 1.82
N PRO A 62 2.27 -8.12 2.80
CA PRO A 62 2.28 -8.55 4.19
C PRO A 62 1.25 -9.65 4.45
N ASP A 63 1.57 -10.56 5.36
CA ASP A 63 0.64 -11.61 5.77
C ASP A 63 -0.52 -11.02 6.58
N ASP A 64 -1.57 -11.82 6.77
CA ASP A 64 -2.73 -11.37 7.54
C ASP A 64 -2.30 -10.95 8.95
N GLY A 65 -2.75 -9.78 9.36
CA GLY A 65 -2.39 -9.20 10.64
C GLY A 65 -1.07 -8.45 10.65
N GLU A 66 -0.38 -8.38 9.51
CA GLU A 66 0.90 -7.70 9.42
C GLU A 66 0.83 -6.41 8.62
N ALA A 67 1.76 -5.51 8.89
CA ALA A 67 1.91 -4.28 8.14
C ALA A 67 3.34 -4.17 7.66
N MET A 68 3.54 -3.59 6.48
CA MET A 68 4.85 -3.29 5.95
C MET A 68 4.89 -1.84 5.52
N ALA A 69 5.97 -1.18 5.90
CA ALA A 69 6.20 0.21 5.52
C ALA A 69 7.40 0.28 4.59
N ILE A 70 7.33 1.15 3.62
CA ILE A 70 8.48 1.49 2.81
C ILE A 70 8.66 3.00 2.88
N GLU A 71 9.87 3.41 3.23
CA GLU A 71 10.21 4.82 3.24
C GLU A 71 10.83 5.19 1.91
N LYS A 72 10.90 6.46 1.64
CA LYS A 72 11.41 7.01 0.39
C LYS A 72 12.63 6.24 -0.13
N ASP A 73 12.44 5.46 -1.21
CA ASP A 73 13.47 4.69 -1.88
C ASP A 73 14.26 3.70 -1.00
N ASP A 74 13.78 3.45 0.21
CA ASP A 74 14.44 2.53 1.14
C ASP A 74 13.90 1.11 1.04
N GLN A 75 14.52 0.20 1.81
CA GLN A 75 14.08 -1.18 1.88
C GLN A 75 12.76 -1.28 2.66
N PRO A 76 11.86 -2.17 2.23
CA PRO A 76 10.64 -2.42 3.00
C PRO A 76 10.96 -2.94 4.39
N GLN A 77 10.20 -2.48 5.37
CA GLN A 77 10.38 -2.90 6.75
C GLN A 77 9.07 -3.38 7.35
N ALA A 78 9.14 -4.47 8.11
CA ALA A 78 7.99 -4.95 8.84
C ALA A 78 7.68 -3.99 9.98
N VAL A 79 6.40 -3.68 10.16
CA VAL A 79 5.94 -2.74 11.18
C VAL A 79 4.98 -3.47 12.10
N MET A 80 5.10 -3.23 13.40
CA MET A 80 4.14 -3.76 14.36
C MET A 80 2.79 -3.08 14.14
N ALA A 81 1.80 -3.88 13.84
CA ALA A 81 0.46 -3.38 13.59
C ALA A 81 -0.26 -3.02 14.89
#